data_237142708a8740a47288b32106a8be22
#
_entry.id   237142708a8740a47288b32106a8be22
#
_cell.length_a   1.000
_cell.length_b   1.000
_cell.length_c   1.000
_cell.angle_alpha   90.00
_cell.angle_beta   90.00
_cell.angle_gamma   90.00
#
_symmetry.space_group_name_H-M   'P 1'
#
loop_
_entity.id
_entity.type
_entity.pdbx_description
1 polymer ?
#
loop_
_entity_poly.entity_id
_entity_poly.type
_entity_poly.pdbx_seq_one_letter_code
_entity_poly.pdbx_strand_id
1 'polypeptide(L)'
;NLQINYSFFLMCFFMCMHKPMLTHGDLDHMGEGINLVNNFKVEKVIFNCGPYNDLEQELIKVLDKKKIKYYSCIKELNIDNNKLYFLQTKEYDNENDNSNVIYSELNVYKFMFMGDAGIDKEKDILDKYNLSNVDVLKVGHHGSKTSSSKEFINVINPKYSIISVGKNNRYGHPNKEVLENLENSKIYRTDEDGSIMFKIKNNELKIETCSP
;
A
#
# COMPACT_ATOMS: atom_id res chain seq x y z
N ASN A 1 4.99 15.57 20.95
CA ASN A 1 5.10 15.71 19.49
C ASN A 1 5.76 14.45 18.95
N LEU A 2 4.96 13.41 18.72
CA LEU A 2 5.43 12.24 17.97
C LEU A 2 5.43 12.63 16.49
N GLN A 3 6.59 12.80 15.92
CA GLN A 3 6.78 12.86 14.49
C GLN A 3 6.69 11.41 13.95
N ILE A 4 5.49 10.98 13.60
CA ILE A 4 5.28 9.68 12.96
C ILE A 4 5.71 9.82 11.50
N ASN A 5 6.65 9.00 11.07
CA ASN A 5 7.12 8.97 9.68
C ASN A 5 5.95 8.63 8.73
N TYR A 6 5.61 9.53 7.83
CA TYR A 6 4.39 9.55 7.04
C TYR A 6 4.23 8.38 6.04
N SER A 7 5.29 7.63 5.70
CA SER A 7 5.20 6.44 4.84
C SER A 7 4.38 5.32 5.47
N PHE A 8 4.46 5.17 6.77
CA PHE A 8 3.72 4.17 7.53
C PHE A 8 2.25 4.54 7.68
N PHE A 9 1.95 5.82 7.71
CA PHE A 9 0.60 6.33 7.98
C PHE A 9 -0.39 6.07 6.84
N LEU A 10 0.09 6.00 5.59
CA LEU A 10 -0.79 5.82 4.44
C LEU A 10 -1.41 4.42 4.38
N MET A 11 -0.70 3.39 4.81
CA MET A 11 -1.21 2.01 4.85
C MET A 11 -2.07 1.72 6.09
N CYS A 12 -1.78 2.36 7.23
CA CYS A 12 -2.61 2.24 8.44
C CYS A 12 -3.93 3.03 8.35
N PHE A 13 -4.05 3.96 7.41
CA PHE A 13 -5.19 4.88 7.41
C PHE A 13 -6.49 4.24 6.95
N PHE A 14 -6.41 3.10 6.28
CA PHE A 14 -7.64 2.53 5.74
C PHE A 14 -8.53 1.95 6.82
N MET A 15 -8.01 1.49 7.94
CA MET A 15 -8.94 0.83 8.83
C MET A 15 -8.32 0.50 10.17
N CYS A 16 -8.75 1.25 11.13
CA CYS A 16 -8.60 0.78 12.47
C CYS A 16 -7.15 0.40 12.82
N MET A 17 -6.45 1.21 13.57
CA MET A 17 -5.12 0.89 14.15
C MET A 17 -5.08 -0.49 14.83
N HIS A 18 -6.24 -1.14 14.96
CA HIS A 18 -6.39 -2.46 15.56
C HIS A 18 -6.05 -3.64 14.63
N LYS A 19 -5.93 -3.42 13.32
CA LYS A 19 -5.68 -4.50 12.33
C LYS A 19 -4.67 -4.06 11.27
N PRO A 20 -3.42 -3.75 11.66
CA PRO A 20 -2.40 -3.34 10.70
C PRO A 20 -2.16 -4.42 9.64
N MET A 21 -1.98 -3.96 8.41
CA MET A 21 -1.65 -4.78 7.26
C MET A 21 -0.30 -4.32 6.74
N LEU A 22 0.66 -5.23 6.73
CA LEU A 22 2.00 -4.99 6.22
C LEU A 22 2.03 -5.35 4.73
N THR A 23 2.66 -4.50 3.94
CA THR A 23 2.83 -4.81 2.52
C THR A 23 3.91 -5.85 2.31
N HIS A 24 5.06 -5.66 2.92
CA HIS A 24 6.23 -6.55 2.89
C HIS A 24 7.19 -6.19 4.03
N GLY A 25 8.28 -6.95 4.15
CA GLY A 25 9.18 -6.92 5.31
C GLY A 25 10.23 -5.83 5.32
N ASP A 26 10.21 -4.83 4.42
CA ASP A 26 11.24 -3.79 4.39
C ASP A 26 11.06 -2.73 5.48
N LEU A 27 12.18 -2.14 5.91
CA LEU A 27 12.26 -1.25 7.08
C LEU A 27 11.35 -0.01 6.94
N ASP A 28 11.23 0.56 5.75
CA ASP A 28 10.40 1.74 5.49
C ASP A 28 8.90 1.42 5.40
N HIS A 29 8.54 0.12 5.37
CA HIS A 29 7.16 -0.36 5.38
C HIS A 29 6.72 -0.93 6.72
N MET A 30 7.61 -1.58 7.48
CA MET A 30 7.23 -2.20 8.73
C MET A 30 8.12 -1.85 9.94
N GLY A 31 9.12 -0.97 9.77
CA GLY A 31 10.07 -0.64 10.85
C GLY A 31 9.43 -0.14 12.14
N GLU A 32 8.27 0.52 12.05
CA GLU A 32 7.48 0.96 13.21
C GLU A 32 6.49 -0.11 13.74
N GLY A 33 6.46 -1.31 13.15
CA GLY A 33 5.49 -2.36 13.50
C GLY A 33 5.57 -2.78 14.96
N ILE A 34 6.78 -2.96 15.50
CA ILE A 34 6.98 -3.31 16.92
C ILE A 34 6.54 -2.16 17.84
N ASN A 35 6.85 -0.92 17.48
CA ASN A 35 6.43 0.26 18.22
C ASN A 35 4.90 0.40 18.22
N LEU A 36 4.27 0.20 17.07
CA LEU A 36 2.82 0.20 16.94
C LEU A 36 2.16 -0.83 17.87
N VAL A 37 2.63 -2.08 17.82
CA VAL A 37 2.07 -3.18 18.63
C VAL A 37 2.33 -2.98 20.13
N ASN A 38 3.39 -2.26 20.51
CA ASN A 38 3.68 -1.98 21.91
C ASN A 38 2.84 -0.85 22.49
N ASN A 39 2.52 0.15 21.71
CA ASN A 39 1.89 1.37 22.20
C ASN A 39 0.40 1.50 21.88
N PHE A 40 -0.14 0.67 20.97
CA PHE A 40 -1.53 0.73 20.55
C PHE A 40 -2.24 -0.61 20.74
N LYS A 41 -3.55 -0.59 20.84
CA LYS A 41 -4.36 -1.81 20.88
C LYS A 41 -4.42 -2.41 19.47
N VAL A 42 -3.72 -3.53 19.28
CA VAL A 42 -3.75 -4.31 18.04
C VAL A 42 -4.45 -5.64 18.28
N GLU A 43 -5.43 -5.99 17.44
CA GLU A 43 -6.20 -7.23 17.54
C GLU A 43 -5.55 -8.35 16.73
N LYS A 44 -5.03 -8.01 15.57
CA LYS A 44 -4.34 -8.93 14.64
C LYS A 44 -3.45 -8.17 13.68
N VAL A 45 -2.44 -8.86 13.16
CA VAL A 45 -1.55 -8.35 12.10
C VAL A 45 -1.69 -9.21 10.85
N ILE A 46 -1.68 -8.58 9.68
CA ILE A 46 -1.67 -9.26 8.40
C ILE A 46 -0.32 -9.03 7.73
N PHE A 47 0.41 -10.11 7.51
CA PHE A 47 1.68 -10.12 6.77
C PHE A 47 1.43 -10.39 5.28
N ASN A 48 2.41 -10.11 4.45
CA ASN A 48 2.46 -10.52 3.05
C ASN A 48 2.57 -12.06 2.90
N CYS A 49 2.66 -12.49 1.65
CA CYS A 49 2.86 -13.89 1.28
C CYS A 49 4.34 -14.07 0.89
N GLY A 50 5.03 -14.95 1.55
CA GLY A 50 6.43 -15.24 1.34
C GLY A 50 7.13 -15.69 2.62
N PRO A 51 8.40 -16.05 2.55
CA PRO A 51 9.21 -16.34 3.73
C PRO A 51 9.40 -15.06 4.56
N TYR A 52 9.30 -15.20 5.87
CA TYR A 52 9.52 -14.06 6.77
C TYR A 52 11.01 -13.70 6.86
N ASN A 53 11.33 -12.44 6.65
CA ASN A 53 12.67 -11.91 6.89
C ASN A 53 12.93 -11.69 8.39
N ASP A 54 14.14 -11.24 8.74
CA ASP A 54 14.55 -11.06 10.15
C ASP A 54 13.66 -10.05 10.89
N LEU A 55 13.26 -8.95 10.24
CA LEU A 55 12.44 -7.90 10.83
C LEU A 55 11.01 -8.39 11.11
N GLU A 56 10.44 -9.16 10.20
CA GLU A 56 9.14 -9.80 10.38
C GLU A 56 9.18 -10.85 11.50
N GLN A 57 10.25 -11.64 11.57
CA GLN A 57 10.44 -12.62 12.64
C GLN A 57 10.58 -11.95 14.01
N GLU A 58 11.23 -10.78 14.10
CA GLU A 58 11.27 -10.00 15.33
C GLU A 58 9.89 -9.50 15.75
N LEU A 59 9.11 -9.00 14.82
CA LEU A 59 7.72 -8.60 15.09
C LEU A 59 6.88 -9.81 15.56
N ILE A 60 7.01 -10.96 14.91
CA ILE A 60 6.31 -12.20 15.29
C ILE A 60 6.61 -12.58 16.74
N LYS A 61 7.87 -12.53 17.18
CA LYS A 61 8.24 -12.79 18.60
C LYS A 61 7.49 -11.87 19.57
N VAL A 62 7.29 -10.61 19.20
CA VAL A 62 6.54 -9.64 20.01
C VAL A 62 5.04 -9.97 20.00
N LEU A 63 4.48 -10.33 18.85
CA LEU A 63 3.09 -10.73 18.71
C LEU A 63 2.76 -11.97 19.53
N ASP A 64 3.61 -12.99 19.49
CA ASP A 64 3.47 -14.23 20.29
C ASP A 64 3.51 -13.93 21.79
N LYS A 65 4.48 -13.12 22.23
CA LYS A 65 4.56 -12.70 23.64
C LYS A 65 3.31 -11.98 24.12
N LYS A 66 2.69 -11.16 23.24
CA LYS A 66 1.47 -10.41 23.55
C LYS A 66 0.18 -11.21 23.26
N LYS A 67 0.29 -12.41 22.73
CA LYS A 67 -0.83 -13.25 22.28
C LYS A 67 -1.73 -12.57 21.24
N ILE A 68 -1.11 -11.76 20.36
CA ILE A 68 -1.78 -11.12 19.24
C ILE A 68 -1.74 -12.05 18.05
N LYS A 69 -2.88 -12.31 17.44
CA LYS A 69 -2.99 -13.19 16.27
C LYS A 69 -2.37 -12.51 15.05
N TYR A 70 -1.76 -13.30 14.18
CA TYR A 70 -1.29 -12.82 12.89
C TYR A 70 -1.61 -13.84 11.79
N TYR A 71 -1.67 -13.36 10.57
CA TYR A 71 -2.05 -14.13 9.38
C TYR A 71 -1.19 -13.69 8.21
N SER A 72 -0.93 -14.60 7.28
CA SER A 72 -0.29 -14.31 5.99
C SER A 72 -1.09 -14.96 4.87
N CYS A 73 -0.79 -14.58 3.63
CA CYS A 73 -1.40 -15.18 2.44
C CYS A 73 -2.94 -15.18 2.45
N ILE A 74 -3.56 -14.22 3.10
CA ILE A 74 -5.03 -14.11 3.07
C ILE A 74 -5.49 -13.60 1.71
N LYS A 75 -6.66 -14.05 1.26
CA LYS A 75 -7.24 -13.62 -0.02
C LYS A 75 -8.17 -12.42 0.14
N GLU A 76 -8.81 -12.31 1.29
CA GLU A 76 -9.76 -11.25 1.58
C GLU A 76 -9.81 -10.94 3.07
N LEU A 77 -10.21 -9.72 3.38
CA LEU A 77 -10.45 -9.26 4.74
C LEU A 77 -11.70 -8.40 4.77
N ASN A 78 -12.66 -8.78 5.61
CA ASN A 78 -13.84 -7.96 5.85
C ASN A 78 -13.56 -6.97 6.98
N ILE A 79 -13.88 -5.71 6.75
CA ILE A 79 -13.75 -4.64 7.72
C ILE A 79 -15.03 -3.82 7.68
N ASP A 80 -15.84 -3.94 8.73
CA ASP A 80 -17.21 -3.44 8.77
C ASP A 80 -18.01 -3.90 7.53
N ASN A 81 -18.52 -2.98 6.74
CA ASN A 81 -19.27 -3.28 5.52
C ASN A 81 -18.40 -3.31 4.26
N ASN A 82 -17.07 -3.20 4.39
CA ASN A 82 -16.16 -3.16 3.26
C ASN A 82 -15.35 -4.45 3.17
N LYS A 83 -14.95 -4.79 1.95
CA LYS A 83 -14.11 -5.94 1.67
C LYS A 83 -12.81 -5.49 1.01
N LEU A 84 -11.70 -5.96 1.53
CA LEU A 84 -10.37 -5.83 0.94
C LEU A 84 -10.01 -7.16 0.27
N TYR A 85 -9.58 -7.11 -0.97
CA TYR A 85 -9.08 -8.25 -1.73
C TYR A 85 -7.56 -8.14 -1.86
N PHE A 86 -6.87 -9.21 -1.46
CA PHE A 86 -5.41 -9.32 -1.59
C PHE A 86 -5.11 -10.02 -2.92
N LEU A 87 -4.56 -9.26 -3.88
CA LEU A 87 -4.29 -9.75 -5.24
C LEU A 87 -3.02 -10.60 -5.25
N GLN A 88 -3.19 -11.85 -4.81
CA GLN A 88 -2.08 -12.78 -4.75
C GLN A 88 -1.79 -13.38 -6.13
N THR A 89 -0.51 -13.50 -6.44
CA THR A 89 0.00 -14.12 -7.65
C THR A 89 0.82 -15.36 -7.30
N LYS A 90 2.08 -15.41 -7.62
CA LYS A 90 3.06 -16.41 -7.20
C LYS A 90 3.94 -15.84 -6.07
N GLU A 91 4.81 -16.65 -5.53
CA GLU A 91 5.94 -16.20 -4.71
C GLU A 91 7.08 -15.75 -5.61
N TYR A 92 7.78 -14.69 -5.21
CA TYR A 92 8.91 -14.10 -5.93
C TYR A 92 10.17 -14.19 -5.07
N ASP A 93 11.32 -14.24 -5.72
CA ASP A 93 12.63 -14.19 -5.04
C ASP A 93 12.91 -12.79 -4.43
N ASN A 94 12.25 -11.78 -4.96
CA ASN A 94 12.38 -10.38 -4.56
C ASN A 94 11.28 -10.01 -3.56
N GLU A 95 11.68 -9.47 -2.41
CA GLU A 95 10.76 -9.10 -1.32
C GLU A 95 9.72 -8.06 -1.76
N ASN A 96 10.10 -7.08 -2.56
CA ASN A 96 9.17 -6.06 -3.07
C ASN A 96 8.00 -6.68 -3.84
N ASP A 97 8.28 -7.69 -4.68
CA ASP A 97 7.24 -8.36 -5.46
C ASP A 97 6.37 -9.29 -4.61
N ASN A 98 6.80 -9.66 -3.41
CA ASN A 98 5.97 -10.33 -2.42
C ASN A 98 5.01 -9.37 -1.68
N SER A 99 5.03 -8.07 -2.00
CA SER A 99 4.12 -7.08 -1.42
C SER A 99 2.66 -7.51 -1.49
N ASN A 100 1.91 -7.30 -0.42
CA ASN A 100 0.46 -7.35 -0.44
C ASN A 100 -0.08 -6.25 -1.37
N VAL A 101 -0.57 -6.62 -2.53
CA VAL A 101 -1.34 -5.72 -3.39
C VAL A 101 -2.80 -5.83 -3.00
N ILE A 102 -3.39 -4.70 -2.61
CA ILE A 102 -4.76 -4.66 -2.09
C ILE A 102 -5.67 -3.92 -3.06
N TYR A 103 -6.79 -4.53 -3.39
CA TYR A 103 -7.88 -3.92 -4.14
C TYR A 103 -9.13 -3.85 -3.25
N SER A 104 -9.87 -2.75 -3.35
CA SER A 104 -11.13 -2.59 -2.63
C SER A 104 -12.10 -1.72 -3.41
N GLU A 105 -13.38 -2.04 -3.31
CA GLU A 105 -14.47 -1.18 -3.76
C GLU A 105 -15.15 -0.58 -2.53
N LEU A 106 -15.03 0.74 -2.39
CA LEU A 106 -15.64 1.50 -1.31
C LEU A 106 -16.78 2.34 -1.88
N ASN A 107 -18.00 1.95 -1.58
CA ASN A 107 -19.21 2.40 -2.29
C ASN A 107 -19.07 2.10 -3.80
N VAL A 108 -18.93 3.16 -4.63
CA VAL A 108 -18.78 3.04 -6.09
C VAL A 108 -17.34 3.26 -6.58
N TYR A 109 -16.40 3.50 -5.68
CA TYR A 109 -15.01 3.85 -6.01
C TYR A 109 -14.07 2.67 -5.81
N LYS A 110 -13.18 2.48 -6.79
CA LYS A 110 -12.19 1.43 -6.84
C LYS A 110 -10.83 1.95 -6.37
N PHE A 111 -10.29 1.33 -5.34
CA PHE A 111 -8.98 1.67 -4.77
C PHE A 111 -8.01 0.52 -4.98
N MET A 112 -6.78 0.84 -5.33
CA MET A 112 -5.70 -0.14 -5.48
C MET A 112 -4.42 0.36 -4.80
N PHE A 113 -3.83 -0.50 -3.98
CA PHE A 113 -2.61 -0.22 -3.22
C PHE A 113 -1.56 -1.24 -3.61
N MET A 114 -0.46 -0.78 -4.22
CA MET A 114 0.54 -1.66 -4.82
C MET A 114 1.61 -2.15 -3.84
N GLY A 115 1.77 -1.52 -2.66
CA GLY A 115 2.99 -1.72 -1.88
C GLY A 115 4.20 -1.31 -2.70
N ASP A 116 5.22 -2.18 -2.73
CA ASP A 116 6.40 -2.00 -3.57
C ASP A 116 6.48 -3.01 -4.74
N ALA A 117 5.32 -3.58 -5.09
CA ALA A 117 5.18 -4.49 -6.22
C ALA A 117 5.77 -3.89 -7.51
N GLY A 118 6.64 -4.65 -8.15
CA GLY A 118 7.31 -4.31 -9.39
C GLY A 118 6.58 -4.81 -10.63
N ILE A 119 7.21 -4.59 -11.78
CA ILE A 119 6.64 -4.86 -13.12
C ILE A 119 6.28 -6.34 -13.30
N ASP A 120 7.05 -7.26 -12.75
CA ASP A 120 6.74 -8.69 -12.89
C ASP A 120 5.45 -9.06 -12.17
N LYS A 121 5.23 -8.52 -10.98
CA LYS A 121 3.97 -8.70 -10.27
C LYS A 121 2.81 -7.97 -10.93
N GLU A 122 3.02 -6.80 -11.49
CA GLU A 122 2.01 -6.09 -12.27
C GLU A 122 1.48 -6.94 -13.43
N LYS A 123 2.37 -7.60 -14.18
CA LYS A 123 1.99 -8.53 -15.27
C LYS A 123 1.18 -9.71 -14.74
N ASP A 124 1.68 -10.39 -13.71
CA ASP A 124 0.98 -11.53 -13.12
C ASP A 124 -0.40 -11.14 -12.57
N ILE A 125 -0.57 -9.91 -12.09
CA ILE A 125 -1.87 -9.36 -11.66
C ILE A 125 -2.79 -9.16 -12.86
N LEU A 126 -2.32 -8.56 -13.95
CA LEU A 126 -3.11 -8.36 -15.16
C LEU A 126 -3.54 -9.69 -15.79
N ASP A 127 -2.65 -10.68 -15.79
CA ASP A 127 -2.95 -12.02 -16.32
C ASP A 127 -4.01 -12.75 -15.49
N LYS A 128 -4.03 -12.52 -14.19
CA LYS A 128 -4.88 -13.27 -13.25
C LYS A 128 -6.21 -12.59 -12.93
N TYR A 129 -6.25 -11.28 -12.92
CA TYR A 129 -7.40 -10.50 -12.47
C TYR A 129 -7.90 -9.56 -13.57
N ASN A 130 -9.20 -9.56 -13.79
CA ASN A 130 -9.83 -8.63 -14.73
C ASN A 130 -10.05 -7.27 -14.07
N LEU A 131 -9.03 -6.42 -14.08
CA LEU A 131 -9.02 -5.10 -13.46
C LEU A 131 -9.07 -4.02 -14.54
N SER A 132 -9.83 -2.96 -14.29
CA SER A 132 -9.86 -1.78 -15.15
C SER A 132 -10.47 -0.58 -14.43
N ASN A 133 -10.10 0.62 -14.87
CA ASN A 133 -10.69 1.88 -14.41
C ASN A 133 -10.68 2.00 -12.87
N VAL A 134 -9.49 2.00 -12.30
CA VAL A 134 -9.27 2.25 -10.86
C VAL A 134 -9.44 3.73 -10.57
N ASP A 135 -10.25 4.10 -9.59
CA ASP A 135 -10.40 5.52 -9.24
C ASP A 135 -9.15 6.06 -8.53
N VAL A 136 -8.61 5.30 -7.58
CA VAL A 136 -7.46 5.72 -6.79
C VAL A 136 -6.39 4.63 -6.77
N LEU A 137 -5.22 4.94 -7.32
CA LEU A 137 -4.03 4.10 -7.28
C LEU A 137 -3.02 4.67 -6.27
N LYS A 138 -2.65 3.89 -5.24
CA LYS A 138 -1.37 4.11 -4.55
C LYS A 138 -0.27 3.48 -5.41
N VAL A 139 0.53 4.33 -6.02
CA VAL A 139 1.62 3.96 -6.92
C VAL A 139 2.62 3.06 -6.22
N GLY A 140 3.10 2.04 -6.92
CA GLY A 140 4.06 1.07 -6.40
C GLY A 140 5.43 1.69 -6.15
N HIS A 141 6.14 1.17 -5.18
CA HIS A 141 7.56 1.42 -4.90
C HIS A 141 7.96 2.89 -4.97
N HIS A 142 7.15 3.77 -4.34
CA HIS A 142 7.37 5.22 -4.27
C HIS A 142 7.54 5.92 -5.63
N GLY A 143 7.09 5.30 -6.72
CA GLY A 143 7.31 5.75 -8.09
C GLY A 143 8.69 5.38 -8.63
N SER A 144 9.26 4.26 -8.20
CA SER A 144 10.47 3.66 -8.77
C SER A 144 10.24 3.24 -10.21
N LYS A 145 11.29 3.34 -11.05
CA LYS A 145 11.27 2.82 -12.42
C LYS A 145 11.04 1.29 -12.54
N THR A 146 11.12 0.57 -11.42
CA THR A 146 10.85 -0.88 -11.36
C THR A 146 9.37 -1.20 -11.19
N SER A 147 8.50 -0.19 -11.13
CA SER A 147 7.05 -0.33 -10.97
C SER A 147 6.29 0.61 -11.90
N SER A 148 4.97 0.48 -11.91
CA SER A 148 4.06 1.36 -12.66
C SER A 148 4.36 1.39 -14.16
N SER A 149 4.49 0.18 -14.75
CA SER A 149 4.73 -0.01 -16.17
C SER A 149 3.61 0.64 -17.01
N LYS A 150 3.98 1.10 -18.21
CA LYS A 150 3.01 1.71 -19.14
C LYS A 150 1.85 0.77 -19.46
N GLU A 151 2.14 -0.52 -19.61
CA GLU A 151 1.12 -1.54 -19.85
C GLU A 151 0.12 -1.63 -18.70
N PHE A 152 0.62 -1.74 -17.47
CA PHE A 152 -0.20 -1.81 -16.26
C PHE A 152 -1.06 -0.56 -16.10
N ILE A 153 -0.45 0.63 -16.19
CA ILE A 153 -1.14 1.91 -16.04
C ILE A 153 -2.22 2.10 -17.11
N ASN A 154 -1.96 1.71 -18.37
CA ASN A 154 -2.95 1.81 -19.44
C ASN A 154 -4.18 0.92 -19.19
N VAL A 155 -3.98 -0.29 -18.63
CA VAL A 155 -5.08 -1.21 -18.32
C VAL A 155 -5.91 -0.74 -17.14
N ILE A 156 -5.26 -0.39 -16.01
CA ILE A 156 -5.98 0.03 -14.81
C ILE A 156 -6.50 1.47 -14.89
N ASN A 157 -5.92 2.29 -15.77
CA ASN A 157 -6.35 3.65 -16.12
C ASN A 157 -6.79 4.48 -14.89
N PRO A 158 -5.88 4.78 -13.95
CA PRO A 158 -6.24 5.39 -12.68
C PRO A 158 -6.65 6.84 -12.85
N LYS A 159 -7.77 7.24 -12.22
CA LYS A 159 -8.22 8.64 -12.21
C LYS A 159 -7.32 9.51 -11.31
N TYR A 160 -6.93 8.97 -10.16
CA TYR A 160 -6.04 9.61 -9.20
C TYR A 160 -4.88 8.69 -8.86
N SER A 161 -3.66 9.21 -8.87
CA SER A 161 -2.46 8.47 -8.51
C SER A 161 -1.77 9.12 -7.33
N ILE A 162 -1.51 8.34 -6.29
CA ILE A 162 -0.88 8.81 -5.05
C ILE A 162 0.52 8.25 -4.97
N ILE A 163 1.51 9.13 -4.87
CA ILE A 163 2.90 8.76 -4.70
C ILE A 163 3.33 9.14 -3.29
N SER A 164 3.59 8.14 -2.46
CA SER A 164 4.18 8.34 -1.13
C SER A 164 5.69 8.42 -1.30
N VAL A 165 6.25 9.59 -1.13
CA VAL A 165 7.68 9.85 -1.34
C VAL A 165 8.16 10.94 -0.39
N GLY A 166 9.37 10.81 0.12
CA GLY A 166 9.97 11.79 1.01
C GLY A 166 10.58 12.95 0.25
N LYS A 167 10.47 14.15 0.82
CA LYS A 167 11.18 15.33 0.31
C LYS A 167 12.69 15.08 0.32
N ASN A 168 13.36 15.39 -0.79
CA ASN A 168 14.81 15.16 -0.95
C ASN A 168 15.24 13.70 -0.76
N ASN A 169 14.39 12.73 -1.16
CA ASN A 169 14.77 11.33 -1.09
C ASN A 169 16.01 11.03 -1.94
N ARG A 170 16.87 10.15 -1.41
CA ARG A 170 18.17 9.80 -2.03
C ARG A 170 18.04 8.93 -3.29
N TYR A 171 16.87 8.37 -3.55
CA TYR A 171 16.63 7.46 -4.67
C TYR A 171 16.19 8.18 -5.95
N GLY A 172 15.90 9.48 -5.87
CA GLY A 172 15.39 10.26 -7.00
C GLY A 172 13.98 9.87 -7.43
N HIS A 173 13.16 9.36 -6.48
CA HIS A 173 11.76 9.08 -6.72
C HIS A 173 10.90 10.35 -6.59
N PRO A 174 9.75 10.39 -7.30
CA PRO A 174 9.32 9.48 -8.36
C PRO A 174 10.18 9.63 -9.63
N ASN A 175 10.39 8.51 -10.33
CA ASN A 175 11.14 8.50 -11.59
C ASN A 175 10.32 9.18 -12.69
N LYS A 176 11.01 9.88 -13.60
CA LYS A 176 10.38 10.62 -14.69
C LYS A 176 9.51 9.73 -15.58
N GLU A 177 9.96 8.53 -15.91
CA GLU A 177 9.22 7.56 -16.72
C GLU A 177 7.89 7.16 -16.06
N VAL A 178 7.86 7.00 -14.73
CA VAL A 178 6.63 6.71 -13.99
C VAL A 178 5.65 7.88 -14.08
N LEU A 179 6.14 9.12 -13.95
CA LEU A 179 5.30 10.31 -14.10
C LEU A 179 4.73 10.43 -15.52
N GLU A 180 5.53 10.10 -16.55
CA GLU A 180 5.09 10.05 -17.95
C GLU A 180 4.02 8.95 -18.16
N ASN A 181 4.18 7.76 -17.56
CA ASN A 181 3.18 6.70 -17.63
C ASN A 181 1.84 7.12 -16.99
N LEU A 182 1.89 7.99 -15.98
CA LEU A 182 0.72 8.48 -15.23
C LEU A 182 0.12 9.79 -15.79
N GLU A 183 0.53 10.24 -16.98
CA GLU A 183 0.13 11.57 -17.55
C GLU A 183 -1.38 11.79 -17.62
N ASN A 184 -2.16 10.72 -17.79
CA ASN A 184 -3.63 10.78 -17.84
C ASN A 184 -4.30 10.74 -16.45
N SER A 185 -3.52 10.60 -15.39
CA SER A 185 -3.99 10.54 -14.00
C SER A 185 -3.73 11.86 -13.29
N LYS A 186 -4.61 12.26 -12.39
CA LYS A 186 -4.29 13.37 -11.48
C LYS A 186 -3.37 12.87 -10.37
N ILE A 187 -2.12 13.32 -10.41
CA ILE A 187 -1.07 12.88 -9.48
C ILE A 187 -1.10 13.76 -8.23
N TYR A 188 -0.97 13.12 -7.07
CA TYR A 188 -0.70 13.73 -5.76
C TYR A 188 0.55 13.10 -5.16
N ARG A 189 1.44 13.92 -4.60
CA ARG A 189 2.72 13.49 -4.04
C ARG A 189 2.88 13.99 -2.61
N THR A 190 3.31 13.11 -1.70
CA THR A 190 3.46 13.50 -0.30
C THR A 190 4.61 14.49 -0.05
N ASP A 191 5.60 14.55 -0.91
CA ASP A 191 6.71 15.54 -0.84
C ASP A 191 6.30 16.95 -1.31
N GLU A 192 5.23 17.08 -2.09
CA GLU A 192 4.68 18.33 -2.60
C GLU A 192 3.37 18.73 -1.90
N ASP A 193 2.44 17.78 -1.77
CA ASP A 193 1.09 18.00 -1.25
C ASP A 193 0.94 17.70 0.25
N GLY A 194 1.98 17.12 0.88
CA GLY A 194 1.95 16.70 2.28
C GLY A 194 1.03 15.53 2.53
N SER A 195 0.17 15.63 3.54
CA SER A 195 -0.80 14.58 3.83
C SER A 195 -1.95 14.61 2.82
N ILE A 196 -2.31 13.45 2.26
CA ILE A 196 -3.37 13.30 1.27
C ILE A 196 -4.47 12.44 1.87
N MET A 197 -5.70 12.97 1.92
CA MET A 197 -6.85 12.32 2.51
C MET A 197 -7.97 12.18 1.49
N PHE A 198 -8.52 10.97 1.37
CA PHE A 198 -9.73 10.69 0.60
C PHE A 198 -10.92 10.54 1.53
N LYS A 199 -11.99 11.26 1.24
CA LYS A 199 -13.26 11.18 1.96
C LYS A 199 -14.38 10.85 0.99
N ILE A 200 -15.17 9.83 1.31
CA ILE A 200 -16.40 9.51 0.58
C ILE A 200 -17.57 9.95 1.42
N LYS A 201 -18.33 10.92 0.93
CA LYS A 201 -19.56 11.40 1.57
C LYS A 201 -20.64 11.59 0.52
N ASN A 202 -21.83 11.06 0.77
CA ASN A 202 -22.98 11.13 -0.16
C ASN A 202 -22.61 10.61 -1.58
N ASN A 203 -21.83 9.54 -1.67
CA ASN A 203 -21.29 8.99 -2.93
C ASN A 203 -20.37 9.94 -3.73
N GLU A 204 -19.87 11.00 -3.11
CA GLU A 204 -18.86 11.87 -3.70
C GLU A 204 -17.48 11.61 -3.06
N LEU A 205 -16.47 11.42 -3.90
CA LEU A 205 -15.07 11.30 -3.48
C LEU A 205 -14.46 12.71 -3.42
N LYS A 206 -14.03 13.10 -2.24
CA LYS A 206 -13.31 14.36 -2.00
C LYS A 206 -11.87 14.05 -1.62
N ILE A 207 -10.96 14.88 -2.13
CA ILE A 207 -9.53 14.77 -1.84
C ILE A 207 -9.14 16.05 -1.12
N GLU A 208 -8.54 15.91 0.04
CA GLU A 208 -8.00 17.00 0.84
C GLU A 208 -6.51 16.79 1.02
N THR A 209 -5.74 17.86 0.88
CA THR A 209 -4.30 17.85 1.13
C THR A 209 -3.98 18.80 2.27
N CYS A 210 -2.97 18.49 3.04
CA CYS A 210 -2.44 19.35 4.10
C CYS A 210 -0.94 19.49 3.85
N SER A 211 -0.52 20.71 3.43
CA SER A 211 0.88 21.01 3.13
C SER A 211 1.84 20.50 4.22
N PRO A 212 3.05 20.06 3.80
CA PRO A 212 4.08 19.61 4.70
C PRO A 212 4.58 20.75 5.60
#